data_6df6f6567ee80c7179e40955d7c11090
#
_entry.id   6df6f6567ee80c7179e40955d7c11090
#
_cell.length_a   1.000
_cell.length_b   1.000
_cell.length_c   1.000
_cell.angle_alpha   90.00
_cell.angle_beta   90.00
_cell.angle_gamma   90.00
#
_symmetry.space_group_name_H-M   'P 1'
#
loop_
_entity.id
_entity.type
_entity.pdbx_description
1 polymer ?
#
loop_
_entity_poly.entity_id
_entity_poly.type
_entity_poly.pdbx_seq_one_letter_code
_entity_poly.pdbx_strand_id
1 'polypeptide(L)'
;MLRDQFPHPYTRADAEAWLAHVAQQQPVTSFAIVVGGEAAGGIGLAPQPDVHRRSAEVGYWLGEAFWNRGTMTAAVRAFTAYAFDAYDLIRIFAGVFSTNPASMRVLEKAGYTREGVLRRSVVKDGQVLDQVLYAVTR
;
A
#
# COMPACT_ATOMS: atom_id res chain seq x y z
N MET A 1 -0.59 -4.59 -9.92
CA MET A 1 0.46 -3.87 -10.68
C MET A 1 1.35 -3.10 -9.72
N LEU A 2 2.63 -3.35 -9.79
CA LEU A 2 3.60 -2.68 -8.93
C LEU A 2 4.07 -1.36 -9.55
N ARG A 3 4.49 -0.43 -8.70
CA ARG A 3 5.13 0.81 -9.15
C ARG A 3 6.53 0.52 -9.70
N ASP A 4 7.07 1.43 -10.48
CA ASP A 4 8.39 1.24 -11.11
C ASP A 4 9.53 1.10 -10.10
N GLN A 5 9.36 1.63 -8.89
CA GLN A 5 10.36 1.47 -7.82
C GLN A 5 10.51 0.02 -7.34
N PHE A 6 9.53 -0.84 -7.65
CA PHE A 6 9.63 -2.26 -7.36
C PHE A 6 10.32 -2.97 -8.52
N PRO A 7 11.34 -3.79 -8.26
CA PRO A 7 11.99 -4.58 -9.29
C PRO A 7 11.03 -5.54 -9.98
N HIS A 8 11.25 -5.75 -11.27
CA HIS A 8 10.42 -6.65 -12.05
C HIS A 8 11.29 -7.45 -13.01
N PRO A 9 11.44 -8.76 -12.86
CA PRO A 9 10.81 -9.60 -11.83
C PRO A 9 11.36 -9.34 -10.43
N TYR A 10 10.54 -9.62 -9.42
CA TYR A 10 10.92 -9.47 -8.02
C TYR A 10 11.73 -10.67 -7.58
N THR A 11 12.98 -10.45 -7.15
CA THR A 11 13.92 -11.50 -6.80
C THR A 11 14.08 -11.66 -5.28
N ARG A 12 14.76 -12.73 -4.86
CA ARG A 12 15.13 -12.93 -3.46
C ARG A 12 16.02 -11.79 -2.94
N ALA A 13 16.97 -11.34 -3.76
CA ALA A 13 17.84 -10.23 -3.40
C ALA A 13 17.05 -8.95 -3.16
N ASP A 14 16.00 -8.70 -3.96
CA ASP A 14 15.12 -7.55 -3.78
C ASP A 14 14.36 -7.64 -2.47
N ALA A 15 13.86 -8.84 -2.11
CA ALA A 15 13.19 -9.06 -0.84
C ALA A 15 14.13 -8.81 0.34
N GLU A 16 15.37 -9.29 0.27
CA GLU A 16 16.37 -9.08 1.32
C GLU A 16 16.72 -7.61 1.48
N ALA A 17 16.86 -6.87 0.36
CA ALA A 17 17.13 -5.44 0.39
C ALA A 17 15.97 -4.67 1.03
N TRP A 18 14.73 -5.02 0.71
CA TRP A 18 13.55 -4.41 1.32
C TRP A 18 13.48 -4.65 2.82
N LEU A 19 13.74 -5.91 3.25
CA LEU A 19 13.75 -6.27 4.68
C LEU A 19 14.83 -5.48 5.44
N ALA A 20 16.00 -5.33 4.85
CA ALA A 20 17.09 -4.55 5.46
C ALA A 20 16.68 -3.07 5.59
N HIS A 21 16.02 -2.52 4.58
CA HIS A 21 15.52 -1.14 4.62
C HIS A 21 14.48 -0.97 5.73
N VAL A 22 13.51 -1.87 5.82
CA VAL A 22 12.45 -1.84 6.84
C VAL A 22 13.03 -1.90 8.24
N ALA A 23 14.04 -2.74 8.44
CA ALA A 23 14.69 -2.89 9.77
C ALA A 23 15.36 -1.62 10.26
N GLN A 24 15.68 -0.68 9.37
CA GLN A 24 16.34 0.59 9.71
C GLN A 24 15.37 1.74 9.91
N GLN A 25 14.07 1.54 9.65
CA GLN A 25 13.09 2.62 9.78
C GLN A 25 12.82 2.99 11.23
N GLN A 26 12.74 4.30 11.50
CA GLN A 26 12.45 4.86 12.81
C GLN A 26 11.54 6.09 12.64
N PRO A 27 10.25 6.09 13.07
CA PRO A 27 9.52 4.92 13.60
C PRO A 27 9.27 3.87 12.53
N VAL A 28 8.94 2.66 12.95
CA VAL A 28 8.64 1.57 12.01
C VAL A 28 7.30 1.86 11.34
N THR A 29 7.31 2.01 10.01
CA THR A 29 6.11 2.29 9.21
C THR A 29 5.84 1.23 8.15
N SER A 30 6.69 0.21 8.06
CA SER A 30 6.55 -0.88 7.10
C SER A 30 6.58 -2.22 7.81
N PHE A 31 5.71 -3.12 7.36
CA PHE A 31 5.52 -4.44 7.99
C PHE A 31 5.42 -5.51 6.92
N ALA A 32 5.89 -6.71 7.27
CA ALA A 32 5.68 -7.89 6.43
C ALA A 32 4.27 -8.44 6.66
N ILE A 33 3.67 -8.94 5.59
CA ILE A 33 2.43 -9.72 5.66
C ILE A 33 2.83 -11.18 5.70
N VAL A 34 2.44 -11.88 6.75
CA VAL A 34 2.81 -13.28 6.96
C VAL A 34 1.56 -14.15 6.83
N VAL A 35 1.65 -15.19 6.02
CA VAL A 35 0.57 -16.17 5.82
C VAL A 35 1.14 -17.56 6.04
N GLY A 36 0.59 -18.30 6.99
CA GLY A 36 1.05 -19.66 7.28
C GLY A 36 2.53 -19.76 7.64
N GLY A 37 3.08 -18.73 8.30
CA GLY A 37 4.48 -18.69 8.67
C GLY A 37 5.43 -18.21 7.58
N GLU A 38 4.91 -17.88 6.38
CA GLU A 38 5.70 -17.39 5.26
C GLU A 38 5.47 -15.90 5.02
N ALA A 39 6.54 -15.18 4.68
CA ALA A 39 6.42 -13.79 4.26
C ALA A 39 5.74 -13.73 2.89
N ALA A 40 4.52 -13.22 2.86
CA ALA A 40 3.68 -13.21 1.67
C ALA A 40 3.69 -11.87 0.94
N GLY A 41 4.00 -10.79 1.64
CA GLY A 41 4.00 -9.46 1.06
C GLY A 41 4.40 -8.39 2.06
N GLY A 42 4.08 -7.16 1.76
CA GLY A 42 4.38 -6.03 2.62
C GLY A 42 3.30 -4.97 2.59
N ILE A 43 3.23 -4.18 3.66
CA ILE A 43 2.32 -3.06 3.81
C ILE A 43 3.02 -1.96 4.61
N GLY A 44 2.84 -0.72 4.22
CA GLY A 44 3.50 0.38 4.89
C GLY A 44 2.81 1.72 4.71
N LEU A 45 3.29 2.71 5.45
CA LEU A 45 2.85 4.09 5.39
C LEU A 45 3.97 4.99 4.91
N ALA A 46 3.62 5.98 4.12
CA ALA A 46 4.48 7.11 3.79
C ALA A 46 3.84 8.36 4.40
N PRO A 47 4.28 8.79 5.60
CA PRO A 47 3.77 10.01 6.21
C PRO A 47 4.08 11.21 5.33
N GLN A 48 3.15 12.14 5.24
CA GLN A 48 3.30 13.34 4.42
C GLN A 48 3.96 14.47 5.23
N PRO A 49 4.69 15.37 4.57
CA PRO A 49 5.40 16.42 5.27
C PRO A 49 4.55 17.66 5.54
N ASP A 50 5.05 18.51 6.43
CA ASP A 50 4.58 19.85 6.68
C ASP A 50 3.10 19.91 7.03
N VAL A 51 2.29 20.69 6.32
CA VAL A 51 0.86 20.85 6.59
C VAL A 51 0.06 19.57 6.39
N HIS A 52 0.64 18.60 5.69
CA HIS A 52 0.03 17.29 5.46
C HIS A 52 0.50 16.22 6.45
N ARG A 53 1.20 16.58 7.52
CA ARG A 53 1.85 15.64 8.45
C ARG A 53 0.92 14.69 9.17
N ARG A 54 -0.38 14.98 9.21
CA ARG A 54 -1.39 14.09 9.79
C ARG A 54 -2.09 13.24 8.74
N SER A 55 -1.52 13.19 7.54
CA SER A 55 -1.93 12.30 6.45
C SER A 55 -0.79 11.36 6.10
N ALA A 56 -1.14 10.16 5.67
CA ALA A 56 -0.13 9.20 5.20
C ALA A 56 -0.69 8.41 4.02
N GLU A 57 0.18 8.06 3.09
CA GLU A 57 -0.16 7.17 2.00
C GLU A 57 0.11 5.74 2.41
N VAL A 58 -0.87 4.85 2.25
CA VAL A 58 -0.68 3.42 2.44
C VAL A 58 -0.27 2.78 1.12
N GLY A 59 0.75 1.92 1.19
CA GLY A 59 1.18 1.11 0.06
C GLY A 59 1.27 -0.35 0.48
N TYR A 60 1.01 -1.25 -0.45
CA TYR A 60 1.06 -2.68 -0.15
C TYR A 60 1.30 -3.49 -1.41
N TRP A 61 1.82 -4.70 -1.20
CA TRP A 61 1.99 -5.68 -2.26
C TRP A 61 1.83 -7.08 -1.66
N LEU A 62 1.45 -8.03 -2.51
CA LEU A 62 1.25 -9.42 -2.10
C LEU A 62 1.76 -10.33 -3.21
N GLY A 63 2.48 -11.39 -2.82
CA GLY A 63 2.96 -12.38 -3.76
C GLY A 63 1.79 -13.11 -4.44
N GLU A 64 1.96 -13.44 -5.73
CA GLU A 64 0.92 -14.01 -6.57
C GLU A 64 0.29 -15.27 -5.97
N ALA A 65 1.10 -16.10 -5.31
CA ALA A 65 0.62 -17.34 -4.66
C ALA A 65 -0.44 -17.09 -3.58
N PHE A 66 -0.54 -15.86 -3.07
CA PHE A 66 -1.44 -15.49 -1.97
C PHE A 66 -2.63 -14.65 -2.42
N TRP A 67 -2.78 -14.41 -3.72
CA TRP A 67 -3.88 -13.62 -4.26
C TRP A 67 -5.22 -14.35 -4.11
N ASN A 68 -6.32 -13.59 -4.15
CA ASN A 68 -7.71 -14.08 -4.15
C ASN A 68 -8.10 -14.87 -2.90
N ARG A 69 -7.49 -14.57 -1.75
CA ARG A 69 -7.78 -15.24 -0.48
C ARG A 69 -8.32 -14.29 0.59
N GLY A 70 -8.60 -13.03 0.22
CA GLY A 70 -9.02 -12.02 1.19
C GLY A 70 -7.92 -11.55 2.13
N THR A 71 -6.70 -12.05 1.96
CA THR A 71 -5.54 -11.70 2.80
C THR A 71 -5.23 -10.22 2.78
N MET A 72 -5.20 -9.60 1.61
CA MET A 72 -4.87 -8.18 1.49
C MET A 72 -5.95 -7.29 2.11
N THR A 73 -7.23 -7.62 1.91
CA THR A 73 -8.33 -6.87 2.56
C THR A 73 -8.19 -6.90 4.08
N ALA A 74 -7.92 -8.08 4.63
CA ALA A 74 -7.73 -8.22 6.08
C ALA A 74 -6.50 -7.43 6.56
N ALA A 75 -5.40 -7.50 5.81
CA ALA A 75 -4.17 -6.80 6.14
C ALA A 75 -4.36 -5.28 6.12
N VAL A 76 -5.00 -4.74 5.08
CA VAL A 76 -5.26 -3.30 4.98
C VAL A 76 -6.17 -2.84 6.09
N ARG A 77 -7.21 -3.59 6.41
CA ARG A 77 -8.13 -3.26 7.49
C ARG A 77 -7.42 -3.22 8.84
N ALA A 78 -6.66 -4.25 9.16
CA ALA A 78 -5.92 -4.33 10.42
C ALA A 78 -4.84 -3.25 10.53
N PHE A 79 -4.11 -3.03 9.44
CA PHE A 79 -3.04 -2.04 9.40
C PHE A 79 -3.58 -0.61 9.55
N THR A 80 -4.73 -0.32 8.92
CA THR A 80 -5.38 0.99 9.04
C THR A 80 -5.75 1.29 10.49
N ALA A 81 -6.35 0.32 11.17
CA ALA A 81 -6.69 0.47 12.59
C ALA A 81 -5.45 0.69 13.45
N TYR A 82 -4.41 -0.11 13.23
CA TYR A 82 -3.14 0.04 13.91
C TYR A 82 -2.52 1.42 13.67
N ALA A 83 -2.52 1.88 12.44
CA ALA A 83 -1.90 3.16 12.07
C ALA A 83 -2.60 4.34 12.76
N PHE A 84 -3.92 4.33 12.83
CA PHE A 84 -4.65 5.39 13.54
C PHE A 84 -4.39 5.37 15.04
N ASP A 85 -4.14 4.20 15.63
CA ASP A 85 -3.80 4.10 17.06
C ASP A 85 -2.35 4.48 17.34
N ALA A 86 -1.42 4.09 16.48
CA ALA A 86 0.01 4.23 16.72
C ALA A 86 0.57 5.59 16.32
N TYR A 87 -0.07 6.27 15.37
CA TYR A 87 0.41 7.54 14.81
C TYR A 87 -0.67 8.61 14.92
N ASP A 88 -0.25 9.88 14.99
CA ASP A 88 -1.16 11.01 15.04
C ASP A 88 -1.67 11.35 13.63
N LEU A 89 -2.50 10.48 13.09
CA LEU A 89 -3.07 10.62 11.75
C LEU A 89 -4.56 10.89 11.81
N ILE A 90 -5.04 11.69 10.86
CA ILE A 90 -6.47 11.93 10.64
C ILE A 90 -6.92 11.41 9.28
N ARG A 91 -5.97 11.02 8.42
CA ARG A 91 -6.26 10.61 7.05
C ARG A 91 -5.24 9.58 6.58
N ILE A 92 -5.71 8.51 5.96
CA ILE A 92 -4.86 7.54 5.25
C ILE A 92 -5.44 7.41 3.85
N PHE A 93 -4.60 7.54 2.84
CA PHE A 93 -5.04 7.49 1.44
C PHE A 93 -4.20 6.53 0.62
N ALA A 94 -4.73 6.15 -0.54
CA ALA A 94 -4.04 5.31 -1.51
C ALA A 94 -4.43 5.71 -2.93
N GLY A 95 -3.43 5.76 -3.81
CA GLY A 95 -3.64 5.96 -5.24
C GLY A 95 -3.50 4.61 -5.95
N VAL A 96 -4.51 4.21 -6.70
CA VAL A 96 -4.56 2.93 -7.40
C VAL A 96 -4.54 3.19 -8.89
N PHE A 97 -3.70 2.46 -9.63
CA PHE A 97 -3.72 2.54 -11.10
C PHE A 97 -5.09 2.10 -11.61
N SER A 98 -5.63 2.83 -12.58
CA SER A 98 -6.95 2.56 -13.15
C SER A 98 -7.06 1.15 -13.76
N THR A 99 -5.93 0.54 -14.07
CA THR A 99 -5.84 -0.83 -14.60
C THR A 99 -5.86 -1.92 -13.52
N ASN A 100 -6.00 -1.54 -12.24
CA ASN A 100 -5.94 -2.47 -11.11
C ASN A 100 -7.24 -2.51 -10.30
N PRO A 101 -8.33 -3.07 -10.87
CA PRO A 101 -9.62 -3.14 -10.16
C PRO A 101 -9.56 -4.01 -8.89
N ALA A 102 -8.66 -4.98 -8.84
CA ALA A 102 -8.52 -5.84 -7.65
C ALA A 102 -8.11 -5.02 -6.42
N SER A 103 -7.16 -4.08 -6.58
CA SER A 103 -6.74 -3.20 -5.49
C SER A 103 -7.87 -2.24 -5.08
N MET A 104 -8.65 -1.75 -6.04
CA MET A 104 -9.81 -0.91 -5.74
C MET A 104 -10.80 -1.66 -4.83
N ARG A 105 -11.08 -2.93 -5.15
CA ARG A 105 -11.98 -3.75 -4.34
C ARG A 105 -11.43 -3.98 -2.93
N VAL A 106 -10.13 -4.18 -2.80
CA VAL A 106 -9.47 -4.33 -1.50
C VAL A 106 -9.72 -3.10 -0.63
N LEU A 107 -9.49 -1.92 -1.17
CA LEU A 107 -9.66 -0.66 -0.43
C LEU A 107 -11.13 -0.43 -0.07
N GLU A 108 -12.05 -0.67 -0.99
CA GLU A 108 -13.49 -0.52 -0.73
C GLU A 108 -13.95 -1.46 0.38
N LYS A 109 -13.52 -2.72 0.34
CA LYS A 109 -13.85 -3.70 1.39
C LYS A 109 -13.20 -3.37 2.73
N ALA A 110 -12.06 -2.70 2.70
CA ALA A 110 -11.36 -2.29 3.92
C ALA A 110 -11.94 -0.99 4.53
N GLY A 111 -12.95 -0.40 3.90
CA GLY A 111 -13.65 0.77 4.43
C GLY A 111 -13.18 2.10 3.86
N TYR A 112 -12.33 2.08 2.84
CA TYR A 112 -11.89 3.30 2.16
C TYR A 112 -12.96 3.79 1.20
N THR A 113 -13.07 5.11 1.06
CA THR A 113 -14.02 5.76 0.16
C THR A 113 -13.28 6.32 -1.05
N ARG A 114 -13.83 6.11 -2.23
CA ARG A 114 -13.30 6.71 -3.45
C ARG A 114 -13.53 8.21 -3.42
N GLU A 115 -12.46 8.98 -3.60
CA GLU A 115 -12.52 10.45 -3.58
C GLU A 115 -12.41 11.09 -4.94
N GLY A 116 -11.82 10.42 -5.90
CA GLY A 116 -11.70 10.99 -7.21
C GLY A 116 -10.78 10.22 -8.14
N VAL A 117 -10.61 10.77 -9.33
CA VAL A 117 -9.73 10.21 -10.36
C VAL A 117 -8.73 11.28 -10.75
N LEU A 118 -7.45 10.95 -10.67
CA LEU A 118 -6.34 11.80 -11.13
C LEU A 118 -6.01 11.36 -12.56
N ARG A 119 -6.50 12.13 -13.52
CA ARG A 119 -6.36 11.74 -14.92
C ARG A 119 -4.94 11.92 -15.40
N ARG A 120 -4.42 10.91 -16.12
CA ARG A 120 -3.10 10.90 -16.76
C ARG A 120 -1.97 11.22 -15.78
N SER A 121 -2.11 10.74 -14.55
CA SER A 121 -1.20 11.10 -13.45
C SER A 121 0.00 10.18 -13.30
N VAL A 122 0.02 9.05 -14.00
CA VAL A 122 1.11 8.07 -13.92
C VAL A 122 1.56 7.63 -15.29
N VAL A 123 2.85 7.35 -15.40
CA VAL A 123 3.41 6.66 -16.58
C VAL A 123 3.99 5.35 -16.09
N LYS A 124 3.49 4.24 -16.60
CA LYS A 124 3.94 2.89 -16.25
C LYS A 124 4.14 2.08 -17.52
N ASP A 125 5.35 1.56 -17.72
CA ASP A 125 5.72 0.76 -18.89
C ASP A 125 5.39 1.47 -20.22
N GLY A 126 5.65 2.79 -20.27
CA GLY A 126 5.35 3.63 -21.43
C GLY A 126 3.88 3.97 -21.62
N GLN A 127 3.00 3.49 -20.76
CA GLN A 127 1.57 3.81 -20.80
C GLN A 127 1.22 4.92 -19.83
N VAL A 128 0.40 5.85 -20.28
CA VAL A 128 -0.15 6.91 -19.43
C VAL A 128 -1.44 6.38 -18.82
N LEU A 129 -1.51 6.37 -17.50
CA LEU A 129 -2.62 5.82 -16.75
C LEU A 129 -3.22 6.88 -15.82
N ASP A 130 -4.49 6.68 -15.49
CA ASP A 130 -5.16 7.41 -14.42
C ASP A 130 -4.89 6.72 -13.09
N GLN A 131 -4.98 7.48 -12.00
CA GLN A 131 -5.05 6.94 -10.64
C GLN A 131 -6.42 7.20 -10.06
N VAL A 132 -6.93 6.22 -9.32
CA VAL A 132 -8.15 6.38 -8.53
C VAL A 132 -7.75 6.59 -7.08
N LEU A 133 -8.20 7.67 -6.49
CA LEU A 133 -7.83 8.05 -5.12
C LEU A 133 -8.86 7.54 -4.14
N TYR A 134 -8.40 6.80 -3.14
CA TYR A 134 -9.19 6.28 -2.03
C TYR A 134 -8.65 6.83 -0.73
N ALA A 135 -9.53 7.06 0.23
CA ALA A 135 -9.10 7.53 1.55
C ALA A 135 -10.04 7.09 2.65
N VAL A 136 -9.52 7.06 3.87
CA VAL A 136 -10.29 6.90 5.08
C VAL A 136 -9.84 7.98 6.06
N THR A 137 -10.79 8.56 6.78
CA THR A 137 -10.53 9.61 7.77
C THR A 137 -10.98 9.14 9.16
N ARG A 138 -10.42 9.81 10.14
CA ARG A 138 -10.72 9.54 11.54
C ARG A 138 -11.47 10.69 12.16
#